data_c4484b5bb7d15eff99f744c957a803c6
#
_entry.id   c4484b5bb7d15eff99f744c957a803c6
#
_cell.length_a   1.000
_cell.length_b   1.000
_cell.length_c   1.000
_cell.angle_alpha   90.00
_cell.angle_beta   90.00
_cell.angle_gamma   90.00
#
_symmetry.space_group_name_H-M   'P 1'
#
loop_
_entity.id
_entity.type
_entity.pdbx_description
1 polymer ?
#
loop_
_entity_poly.entity_id
_entity_poly.type
_entity_poly.pdbx_seq_one_letter_code
_entity_poly.pdbx_strand_id
1 'polypeptide(L)'
;MSGATASGIRFDQVTVAYDRHVVLDRLDLTVEPGEVMALLGPSGSGKTTALRAVAGFVRPASGRVYLGGRDVTALPPHRRGIGMVVQQYALFPHMRVRENVAFGLRARKVARAETTARVADALELVGMAAYADRHPRELSGGQQQRVAIARALAIRPAVLLLDEPLSALDAQLRSGMLTELARLHRELPDVSILYVTHDQVEALTLADRIAVMDRARLQDCDTPQELYRRPRTEFTASFVGSANLLPVTVGASPGSADFAGQPLTVTSGEAVAGAAATLCVRPHLVGLGAGPNAVTGTLTEIQWRGSTHRLYVDTGGHRVTADVRELREVPAIGDEVTLHFAPEDAVLLPAGAGGAPSAVAPERAPAPVPEPAPAPAGASGGFDA
;
A
#
# COMPACT_ATOMS: atom_id res chain seq x y z
N MET A 1 -2.40 24.27 -31.76
CA MET A 1 -2.93 23.01 -31.18
C MET A 1 -1.83 22.43 -30.30
N SER A 2 -1.89 22.73 -29.01
CA SER A 2 -0.95 22.17 -28.02
C SER A 2 -1.30 20.70 -27.86
N GLY A 3 -0.44 19.80 -28.32
CA GLY A 3 -0.62 18.37 -28.12
C GLY A 3 -0.59 18.09 -26.62
N ALA A 4 -1.71 17.68 -26.06
CA ALA A 4 -1.77 17.11 -24.73
C ALA A 4 -0.75 15.96 -24.71
N THR A 5 0.28 16.11 -23.90
CA THR A 5 1.27 15.05 -23.70
C THR A 5 0.50 13.90 -23.07
N ALA A 6 0.27 12.81 -23.81
CA ALA A 6 -0.45 11.66 -23.29
C ALA A 6 0.23 11.22 -21.99
N SER A 7 -0.47 11.31 -20.88
CA SER A 7 -0.04 10.76 -19.59
C SER A 7 -0.24 9.24 -19.63
N GLY A 8 0.25 8.54 -18.62
CA GLY A 8 0.13 7.09 -18.53
C GLY A 8 1.50 6.41 -18.50
N ILE A 9 1.52 5.23 -17.87
CA ILE A 9 2.73 4.42 -17.71
C ILE A 9 2.41 3.01 -18.20
N ARG A 10 3.30 2.39 -18.97
CA ARG A 10 3.19 0.96 -19.30
C ARG A 10 4.52 0.26 -19.04
N PHE A 11 4.43 -0.78 -18.23
CA PHE A 11 5.46 -1.80 -18.10
C PHE A 11 5.12 -2.93 -19.07
N ASP A 12 6.05 -3.30 -19.92
CA ASP A 12 5.90 -4.36 -20.91
C ASP A 12 6.96 -5.43 -20.59
N GLN A 13 6.55 -6.48 -19.87
CA GLN A 13 7.38 -7.60 -19.43
C GLN A 13 8.70 -7.17 -18.76
N VAL A 14 8.63 -6.17 -17.90
CA VAL A 14 9.81 -5.55 -17.27
C VAL A 14 10.43 -6.48 -16.24
N THR A 15 11.69 -6.86 -16.45
CA THR A 15 12.49 -7.61 -15.49
C THR A 15 13.67 -6.76 -15.02
N VAL A 16 13.88 -6.70 -13.71
CA VAL A 16 15.05 -6.08 -13.09
C VAL A 16 15.77 -7.11 -12.25
N ALA A 17 17.07 -7.24 -12.45
CA ALA A 17 17.93 -8.11 -11.67
C ALA A 17 19.18 -7.35 -11.20
N TYR A 18 19.64 -7.63 -9.99
CA TYR A 18 20.92 -7.22 -9.47
C TYR A 18 21.78 -8.48 -9.31
N ASP A 19 22.90 -8.51 -10.00
CA ASP A 19 23.77 -9.69 -10.13
C ASP A 19 22.97 -10.92 -10.62
N ARG A 20 22.64 -11.85 -9.73
CA ARG A 20 21.84 -13.04 -10.05
C ARG A 20 20.47 -13.04 -9.38
N HIS A 21 20.10 -11.95 -8.69
CA HIS A 21 18.84 -11.85 -7.96
C HIS A 21 17.81 -11.07 -8.77
N VAL A 22 16.72 -11.70 -9.14
CA VAL A 22 15.58 -11.04 -9.80
C VAL A 22 14.75 -10.34 -8.72
N VAL A 23 14.63 -9.02 -8.81
CA VAL A 23 13.87 -8.17 -7.87
C VAL A 23 12.58 -7.62 -8.48
N LEU A 24 12.41 -7.80 -9.79
CA LEU A 24 11.18 -7.56 -10.53
C LEU A 24 11.14 -8.56 -11.69
N ASP A 25 10.13 -9.41 -11.74
CA ASP A 25 10.02 -10.50 -12.69
C ASP A 25 8.85 -10.27 -13.64
N ARG A 26 9.16 -9.93 -14.89
CA ARG A 26 8.23 -9.77 -16.03
C ARG A 26 6.98 -8.98 -15.68
N LEU A 27 7.17 -7.84 -15.01
CA LEU A 27 6.05 -6.96 -14.67
C LEU A 27 5.36 -6.48 -15.94
N ASP A 28 4.07 -6.78 -16.06
CA ASP A 28 3.17 -6.27 -17.06
C ASP A 28 2.08 -5.46 -16.36
N LEU A 29 2.08 -4.15 -16.52
CA LEU A 29 1.17 -3.25 -15.81
C LEU A 29 0.98 -1.96 -16.62
N THR A 30 -0.27 -1.53 -16.74
CA THR A 30 -0.63 -0.24 -17.34
C THR A 30 -1.29 0.64 -16.30
N VAL A 31 -0.81 1.88 -16.23
CA VAL A 31 -1.45 3.01 -15.52
C VAL A 31 -2.03 3.92 -16.59
N GLU A 32 -3.32 4.09 -16.56
CA GLU A 32 -4.03 4.90 -17.56
C GLU A 32 -3.74 6.41 -17.39
N PRO A 33 -3.97 7.22 -18.43
CA PRO A 33 -3.87 8.67 -18.32
C PRO A 33 -4.77 9.21 -17.19
N GLY A 34 -4.17 10.01 -16.28
CA GLY A 34 -4.88 10.60 -15.15
C GLY A 34 -5.19 9.65 -13.99
N GLU A 35 -4.81 8.39 -14.08
CA GLU A 35 -5.06 7.38 -13.04
C GLU A 35 -4.07 7.48 -11.86
N VAL A 36 -4.57 7.22 -10.65
CA VAL A 36 -3.75 6.90 -9.47
C VAL A 36 -3.64 5.40 -9.33
N MET A 37 -2.46 4.85 -9.62
CA MET A 37 -2.13 3.44 -9.41
C MET A 37 -1.28 3.29 -8.16
N ALA A 38 -1.77 2.55 -7.17
CA ALA A 38 -0.95 2.17 -6.01
C ALA A 38 -0.22 0.85 -6.25
N LEU A 39 1.09 0.81 -6.00
CA LEU A 39 1.85 -0.43 -5.86
C LEU A 39 1.87 -0.80 -4.38
N LEU A 40 1.15 -1.87 -4.03
CA LEU A 40 0.97 -2.34 -2.67
C LEU A 40 1.63 -3.72 -2.48
N GLY A 41 2.23 -3.98 -1.32
CA GLY A 41 2.85 -5.27 -1.03
C GLY A 41 3.86 -5.20 0.11
N PRO A 42 4.38 -6.33 0.60
CA PRO A 42 5.36 -6.38 1.67
C PRO A 42 6.70 -5.76 1.25
N SER A 43 7.56 -5.50 2.24
CA SER A 43 8.93 -5.05 1.98
C SER A 43 9.68 -6.08 1.12
N GLY A 44 10.44 -5.60 0.14
CA GLY A 44 11.18 -6.47 -0.79
C GLY A 44 10.36 -7.06 -1.94
N SER A 45 9.08 -6.74 -2.10
CA SER A 45 8.24 -7.26 -3.20
C SER A 45 8.53 -6.64 -4.59
N GLY A 46 9.42 -5.64 -4.68
CA GLY A 46 9.82 -5.03 -5.96
C GLY A 46 9.21 -3.66 -6.27
N LYS A 47 8.30 -3.11 -5.44
CA LYS A 47 7.57 -1.84 -5.66
C LYS A 47 8.49 -0.65 -5.97
N THR A 48 9.42 -0.35 -5.06
CA THR A 48 10.39 0.74 -5.24
C THR A 48 11.28 0.51 -6.47
N THR A 49 11.58 -0.76 -6.80
CA THR A 49 12.34 -1.10 -8.01
C THR A 49 11.53 -0.80 -9.27
N ALA A 50 10.24 -1.13 -9.31
CA ALA A 50 9.35 -0.78 -10.40
C ALA A 50 9.27 0.75 -10.58
N LEU A 51 9.07 1.50 -9.49
CA LEU A 51 9.06 2.96 -9.52
C LEU A 51 10.40 3.53 -10.02
N ARG A 52 11.55 3.00 -9.56
CA ARG A 52 12.89 3.42 -10.01
C ARG A 52 13.14 3.07 -11.47
N ALA A 53 12.56 1.99 -11.99
CA ALA A 53 12.62 1.64 -13.41
C ALA A 53 11.87 2.69 -14.26
N VAL A 54 10.68 3.16 -13.82
CA VAL A 54 9.95 4.27 -14.46
C VAL A 54 10.75 5.57 -14.36
N ALA A 55 11.33 5.86 -13.19
CA ALA A 55 12.13 7.06 -12.97
C ALA A 55 13.43 7.09 -13.78
N GLY A 56 13.92 5.93 -14.23
CA GLY A 56 15.18 5.80 -14.98
C GLY A 56 16.44 5.73 -14.12
N PHE A 57 16.28 5.47 -12.82
CA PHE A 57 17.38 5.19 -11.90
C PHE A 57 17.87 3.73 -11.99
N VAL A 58 17.02 2.84 -12.50
CA VAL A 58 17.35 1.45 -12.73
C VAL A 58 17.01 1.12 -14.17
N ARG A 59 17.95 0.47 -14.87
CA ARG A 59 17.71 -0.04 -16.22
C ARG A 59 17.21 -1.47 -16.15
N PRO A 60 16.06 -1.79 -16.77
CA PRO A 60 15.59 -3.17 -16.90
C PRO A 60 16.61 -4.08 -17.58
N ALA A 61 16.72 -5.32 -17.10
CA ALA A 61 17.48 -6.38 -17.76
C ALA A 61 16.77 -6.87 -19.01
N SER A 62 15.42 -6.88 -19.00
CA SER A 62 14.57 -7.16 -20.16
C SER A 62 13.23 -6.42 -20.03
N GLY A 63 12.47 -6.38 -21.13
CA GLY A 63 11.21 -5.64 -21.19
C GLY A 63 11.41 -4.15 -21.46
N ARG A 64 10.32 -3.40 -21.47
CA ARG A 64 10.31 -1.97 -21.81
C ARG A 64 9.40 -1.17 -20.89
N VAL A 65 9.76 0.11 -20.68
CA VAL A 65 8.97 1.10 -19.96
C VAL A 65 8.55 2.20 -20.92
N TYR A 66 7.25 2.49 -20.94
CA TYR A 66 6.68 3.56 -21.76
C TYR A 66 6.05 4.63 -20.87
N LEU A 67 6.21 5.90 -21.27
CA LEU A 67 5.53 7.06 -20.70
C LEU A 67 4.80 7.79 -21.83
N GLY A 68 3.49 7.94 -21.71
CA GLY A 68 2.67 8.55 -22.75
C GLY A 68 2.85 7.88 -24.12
N GLY A 69 2.96 6.56 -24.17
CA GLY A 69 3.21 5.79 -25.39
C GLY A 69 4.64 5.81 -25.92
N ARG A 70 5.53 6.64 -25.35
CA ARG A 70 6.95 6.73 -25.76
C ARG A 70 7.80 5.74 -24.97
N ASP A 71 8.62 4.95 -25.65
CA ASP A 71 9.65 4.13 -25.01
C ASP A 71 10.71 5.01 -24.33
N VAL A 72 10.83 4.87 -23.00
CA VAL A 72 11.78 5.62 -22.18
C VAL A 72 12.84 4.72 -21.53
N THR A 73 12.86 3.44 -21.87
CA THR A 73 13.70 2.42 -21.22
C THR A 73 15.18 2.84 -21.14
N ALA A 74 15.71 3.38 -22.22
CA ALA A 74 17.13 3.80 -22.30
C ALA A 74 17.35 5.27 -21.89
N LEU A 75 16.29 6.05 -21.60
CA LEU A 75 16.41 7.46 -21.29
C LEU A 75 16.85 7.68 -19.83
N PRO A 76 17.80 8.58 -19.57
CA PRO A 76 18.16 8.96 -18.20
C PRO A 76 17.03 9.74 -17.52
N PRO A 77 17.00 9.80 -16.16
CA PRO A 77 15.89 10.41 -15.39
C PRO A 77 15.50 11.82 -15.84
N HIS A 78 16.47 12.70 -16.07
CA HIS A 78 16.23 14.10 -16.45
C HIS A 78 15.57 14.29 -17.82
N ARG A 79 15.53 13.26 -18.67
CA ARG A 79 14.89 13.28 -20.01
C ARG A 79 13.50 12.64 -20.05
N ARG A 80 13.03 12.09 -18.91
CA ARG A 80 11.72 11.40 -18.84
C ARG A 80 10.52 12.32 -18.58
N GLY A 81 10.76 13.56 -18.15
CA GLY A 81 9.68 14.55 -17.97
C GLY A 81 8.75 14.27 -16.78
N ILE A 82 9.18 13.45 -15.84
CA ILE A 82 8.42 13.05 -14.65
C ILE A 82 8.68 13.96 -13.46
N GLY A 83 7.73 14.03 -12.51
CA GLY A 83 7.92 14.51 -11.15
C GLY A 83 8.14 13.31 -10.22
N MET A 84 8.98 13.47 -9.21
CA MET A 84 9.21 12.40 -8.22
C MET A 84 9.34 12.96 -6.82
N VAL A 85 8.69 12.31 -5.87
CA VAL A 85 8.86 12.51 -4.42
C VAL A 85 9.42 11.22 -3.84
N VAL A 86 10.57 11.31 -3.20
CA VAL A 86 11.23 10.17 -2.53
C VAL A 86 10.86 10.14 -1.05
N GLN A 87 11.01 9.01 -0.40
CA GLN A 87 10.60 8.71 0.97
C GLN A 87 11.06 9.74 2.02
N GLN A 88 12.28 10.30 1.87
CA GLN A 88 12.84 11.30 2.79
C GLN A 88 12.63 12.75 2.31
N TYR A 89 11.70 12.99 1.37
CA TYR A 89 11.39 14.28 0.73
C TYR A 89 12.56 14.93 -0.01
N ALA A 90 13.80 14.69 0.39
CA ALA A 90 15.06 15.18 -0.20
C ALA A 90 15.03 16.67 -0.55
N LEU A 91 14.51 17.50 0.37
CA LEU A 91 14.59 18.96 0.23
C LEU A 91 16.03 19.42 0.43
N PHE A 92 16.44 20.44 -0.32
CA PHE A 92 17.76 21.07 -0.15
C PHE A 92 17.76 21.94 1.09
N PRO A 93 18.48 21.57 2.18
CA PRO A 93 18.35 22.22 3.48
C PRO A 93 18.89 23.68 3.49
N HIS A 94 19.80 23.99 2.56
CA HIS A 94 20.40 25.32 2.41
C HIS A 94 19.57 26.26 1.53
N MET A 95 18.51 25.75 0.88
CA MET A 95 17.61 26.54 0.04
C MET A 95 16.30 26.82 0.76
N ARG A 96 15.74 28.01 0.50
CA ARG A 96 14.38 28.34 0.96
C ARG A 96 13.34 27.49 0.21
N VAL A 97 12.12 27.45 0.73
CA VAL A 97 10.99 26.72 0.13
C VAL A 97 10.81 27.08 -1.35
N ARG A 98 10.69 28.37 -1.67
CA ARG A 98 10.56 28.84 -3.07
C ARG A 98 11.72 28.41 -3.97
N GLU A 99 12.94 28.33 -3.41
CA GLU A 99 14.12 27.94 -4.18
C GLU A 99 14.14 26.43 -4.43
N ASN A 100 13.72 25.63 -3.44
CA ASN A 100 13.50 24.20 -3.60
C ASN A 100 12.51 23.92 -4.74
N VAL A 101 11.37 24.61 -4.76
CA VAL A 101 10.34 24.45 -5.80
C VAL A 101 10.85 24.94 -7.17
N ALA A 102 11.61 26.02 -7.21
CA ALA A 102 12.19 26.57 -8.44
C ALA A 102 13.31 25.71 -9.04
N PHE A 103 13.91 24.80 -8.26
CA PHE A 103 15.13 24.07 -8.66
C PHE A 103 15.00 23.37 -10.01
N GLY A 104 13.94 22.57 -10.20
CA GLY A 104 13.70 21.83 -11.45
C GLY A 104 13.45 22.75 -12.65
N LEU A 105 12.79 23.89 -12.44
CA LEU A 105 12.53 24.88 -13.50
C LEU A 105 13.83 25.57 -13.94
N ARG A 106 14.68 25.95 -12.96
CA ARG A 106 15.99 26.55 -13.25
C ARG A 106 16.91 25.57 -13.99
N ALA A 107 16.92 24.29 -13.60
CA ALA A 107 17.70 23.25 -14.27
C ALA A 107 17.26 23.06 -15.73
N ARG A 108 15.98 23.28 -16.04
CA ARG A 108 15.40 23.27 -17.38
C ARG A 108 15.55 24.61 -18.14
N LYS A 109 16.21 25.60 -17.54
CA LYS A 109 16.41 26.94 -18.11
C LYS A 109 15.10 27.67 -18.45
N VAL A 110 14.03 27.44 -17.66
CA VAL A 110 12.75 28.16 -17.79
C VAL A 110 12.97 29.65 -17.48
N ALA A 111 12.32 30.54 -18.24
CA ALA A 111 12.45 31.99 -18.06
C ALA A 111 12.07 32.41 -16.62
N ARG A 112 12.77 33.44 -16.10
CA ARG A 112 12.61 33.88 -14.71
C ARG A 112 11.17 34.24 -14.34
N ALA A 113 10.48 34.97 -15.21
CA ALA A 113 9.08 35.36 -14.98
C ALA A 113 8.16 34.16 -14.88
N GLU A 114 8.30 33.20 -15.80
CA GLU A 114 7.54 31.95 -15.79
C GLU A 114 7.90 31.06 -14.58
N THR A 115 9.18 30.99 -14.22
CA THR A 115 9.62 30.29 -12.99
C THR A 115 8.93 30.86 -11.75
N THR A 116 8.85 32.19 -11.63
CA THR A 116 8.21 32.84 -10.49
C THR A 116 6.72 32.51 -10.43
N ALA A 117 6.01 32.58 -11.55
CA ALA A 117 4.58 32.24 -11.64
C ALA A 117 4.34 30.78 -11.27
N ARG A 118 5.05 29.84 -11.90
CA ARG A 118 4.87 28.40 -11.64
C ARG A 118 5.22 28.00 -10.19
N VAL A 119 6.18 28.67 -9.56
CA VAL A 119 6.52 28.46 -8.14
C VAL A 119 5.36 28.95 -7.25
N ALA A 120 4.79 30.10 -7.53
CA ALA A 120 3.64 30.63 -6.79
C ALA A 120 2.44 29.70 -6.92
N ASP A 121 2.06 29.31 -8.18
CA ASP A 121 0.98 28.37 -8.45
C ASP A 121 1.17 27.04 -7.68
N ALA A 122 2.38 26.46 -7.75
CA ALA A 122 2.65 25.19 -7.09
C ALA A 122 2.61 25.27 -5.56
N LEU A 123 3.05 26.38 -4.96
CA LEU A 123 2.97 26.59 -3.52
C LEU A 123 1.54 26.88 -3.05
N GLU A 124 0.75 27.58 -3.84
CA GLU A 124 -0.66 27.82 -3.55
C GLU A 124 -1.44 26.51 -3.60
N LEU A 125 -1.23 25.68 -4.63
CA LEU A 125 -1.87 24.38 -4.82
C LEU A 125 -1.72 23.46 -3.57
N VAL A 126 -0.55 23.50 -2.90
CA VAL A 126 -0.28 22.68 -1.70
C VAL A 126 -0.45 23.46 -0.37
N GLY A 127 -0.99 24.68 -0.41
CA GLY A 127 -1.23 25.51 0.78
C GLY A 127 0.05 25.97 1.48
N MET A 128 1.16 26.14 0.75
CA MET A 128 2.47 26.50 1.31
C MET A 128 2.96 27.91 0.89
N ALA A 129 2.12 28.73 0.29
CA ALA A 129 2.49 30.08 -0.17
C ALA A 129 3.05 30.97 0.96
N ALA A 130 2.44 30.94 2.14
CA ALA A 130 2.90 31.72 3.32
C ALA A 130 4.27 31.31 3.86
N TYR A 131 4.78 30.12 3.46
CA TYR A 131 6.05 29.55 3.92
C TYR A 131 7.17 29.69 2.89
N ALA A 132 6.95 30.38 1.77
CA ALA A 132 7.87 30.46 0.64
C ALA A 132 9.31 30.88 1.01
N ASP A 133 9.46 31.74 2.02
CA ASP A 133 10.74 32.29 2.47
C ASP A 133 11.43 31.48 3.59
N ARG A 134 10.76 30.46 4.16
CA ARG A 134 11.32 29.59 5.19
C ARG A 134 12.30 28.57 4.62
N HIS A 135 13.17 28.08 5.50
CA HIS A 135 14.02 26.92 5.19
C HIS A 135 13.34 25.62 5.62
N PRO A 136 13.69 24.45 5.02
CA PRO A 136 13.12 23.15 5.38
C PRO A 136 13.14 22.83 6.88
N ARG A 137 14.21 23.20 7.60
CA ARG A 137 14.36 22.99 9.05
C ARG A 137 13.31 23.72 9.91
N GLU A 138 12.63 24.71 9.34
CA GLU A 138 11.61 25.53 10.01
C GLU A 138 10.19 24.99 9.74
N LEU A 139 10.09 23.84 9.08
CA LEU A 139 8.84 23.21 8.66
C LEU A 139 8.62 21.87 9.38
N SER A 140 7.36 21.55 9.68
CA SER A 140 6.98 20.20 10.12
C SER A 140 7.18 19.18 9.00
N GLY A 141 7.19 17.86 9.32
CA GLY A 141 7.33 16.79 8.32
C GLY A 141 6.27 16.86 7.23
N GLY A 142 5.00 17.07 7.59
CA GLY A 142 3.92 17.22 6.60
C GLY A 142 4.08 18.48 5.72
N GLN A 143 4.59 19.58 6.27
CA GLN A 143 4.91 20.78 5.49
C GLN A 143 6.08 20.53 4.51
N GLN A 144 7.12 19.82 4.94
CA GLN A 144 8.23 19.44 4.07
C GLN A 144 7.77 18.56 2.93
N GLN A 145 6.88 17.62 3.19
CA GLN A 145 6.25 16.77 2.18
C GLN A 145 5.49 17.60 1.15
N ARG A 146 4.63 18.52 1.58
CA ARG A 146 3.89 19.42 0.67
C ARG A 146 4.84 20.22 -0.22
N VAL A 147 5.93 20.71 0.32
CA VAL A 147 6.98 21.40 -0.47
C VAL A 147 7.64 20.46 -1.48
N ALA A 148 7.90 19.20 -1.12
CA ALA A 148 8.45 18.21 -2.05
C ALA A 148 7.48 17.89 -3.19
N ILE A 149 6.18 17.80 -2.90
CA ILE A 149 5.12 17.66 -3.92
C ILE A 149 5.06 18.90 -4.81
N ALA A 150 5.05 20.12 -4.25
CA ALA A 150 5.09 21.34 -5.02
C ALA A 150 6.30 21.41 -5.97
N ARG A 151 7.49 21.02 -5.49
CA ARG A 151 8.71 20.91 -6.31
C ARG A 151 8.54 19.95 -7.49
N ALA A 152 7.89 18.81 -7.24
CA ALA A 152 7.64 17.82 -8.28
C ALA A 152 6.59 18.29 -9.29
N LEU A 153 5.57 19.03 -8.86
CA LEU A 153 4.49 19.56 -9.70
C LEU A 153 4.86 20.83 -10.48
N ALA A 154 5.77 21.67 -9.94
CA ALA A 154 6.16 22.94 -10.58
C ALA A 154 6.65 22.78 -12.03
N ILE A 155 7.26 21.65 -12.34
CA ILE A 155 7.72 21.33 -13.71
C ILE A 155 6.59 20.88 -14.65
N ARG A 156 5.33 20.81 -14.16
CA ARG A 156 4.15 20.33 -14.87
C ARG A 156 4.38 18.97 -15.53
N PRO A 157 4.65 17.92 -14.71
CA PRO A 157 4.89 16.58 -15.24
C PRO A 157 3.59 15.94 -15.69
N ALA A 158 3.65 15.08 -16.74
CA ALA A 158 2.53 14.22 -17.11
C ALA A 158 2.38 13.01 -16.14
N VAL A 159 3.47 12.63 -15.45
CA VAL A 159 3.53 11.51 -14.51
C VAL A 159 4.21 11.96 -13.21
N LEU A 160 3.56 11.65 -12.09
CA LEU A 160 4.07 11.88 -10.74
C LEU A 160 4.36 10.53 -10.06
N LEU A 161 5.57 10.38 -9.55
CA LEU A 161 6.01 9.19 -8.83
C LEU A 161 6.15 9.50 -7.34
N LEU A 162 5.49 8.73 -6.48
CA LEU A 162 5.50 8.90 -5.03
C LEU A 162 6.02 7.62 -4.37
N ASP A 163 7.23 7.68 -3.78
CA ASP A 163 7.89 6.55 -3.11
C ASP A 163 7.69 6.63 -1.60
N GLU A 164 6.72 5.90 -1.05
CA GLU A 164 6.33 5.87 0.37
C GLU A 164 6.25 7.27 1.01
N PRO A 165 5.51 8.21 0.40
CA PRO A 165 5.58 9.62 0.80
C PRO A 165 5.07 9.88 2.22
N LEU A 166 4.23 9.01 2.80
CA LEU A 166 3.61 9.20 4.12
C LEU A 166 4.27 8.39 5.24
N SER A 167 5.28 7.57 4.92
CA SER A 167 5.89 6.63 5.88
C SER A 167 6.55 7.29 7.10
N ALA A 168 6.99 8.54 6.97
CA ALA A 168 7.65 9.31 8.04
C ALA A 168 6.67 10.13 8.91
N LEU A 169 5.35 10.04 8.67
CA LEU A 169 4.33 10.81 9.38
C LEU A 169 3.64 9.97 10.46
N ASP A 170 3.25 10.62 11.56
CA ASP A 170 2.33 10.04 12.53
C ASP A 170 0.92 9.80 11.93
N ALA A 171 0.08 9.03 12.63
CA ALA A 171 -1.24 8.62 12.13
C ALA A 171 -2.18 9.79 11.82
N GLN A 172 -2.16 10.87 12.65
CA GLN A 172 -3.03 12.02 12.46
C GLN A 172 -2.61 12.86 11.25
N LEU A 173 -1.32 13.14 11.11
CA LEU A 173 -0.76 13.87 9.97
C LEU A 173 -0.93 13.05 8.67
N ARG A 174 -0.77 11.72 8.74
CA ARG A 174 -0.97 10.82 7.61
C ARG A 174 -2.40 10.88 7.07
N SER A 175 -3.42 10.81 7.94
CA SER A 175 -4.83 10.92 7.55
C SER A 175 -5.13 12.26 6.87
N GLY A 176 -4.65 13.38 7.41
CA GLY A 176 -4.78 14.69 6.79
C GLY A 176 -4.11 14.78 5.42
N MET A 177 -2.93 14.18 5.28
CA MET A 177 -2.21 14.17 4.00
C MET A 177 -2.86 13.29 2.93
N LEU A 178 -3.49 12.18 3.30
CA LEU A 178 -4.28 11.36 2.36
C LEU A 178 -5.43 12.18 1.75
N THR A 179 -6.17 12.90 2.60
CA THR A 179 -7.24 13.81 2.15
C THR A 179 -6.71 14.88 1.19
N GLU A 180 -5.54 15.43 1.49
CA GLU A 180 -4.89 16.44 0.66
C GLU A 180 -4.43 15.88 -0.69
N LEU A 181 -3.80 14.69 -0.71
CA LEU A 181 -3.40 14.01 -1.95
C LEU A 181 -4.60 13.66 -2.81
N ALA A 182 -5.71 13.20 -2.22
CA ALA A 182 -6.95 12.95 -2.95
C ALA A 182 -7.56 14.24 -3.54
N ARG A 183 -7.43 15.39 -2.84
CA ARG A 183 -7.82 16.70 -3.37
C ARG A 183 -6.94 17.10 -4.55
N LEU A 184 -5.62 17.00 -4.39
CA LEU A 184 -4.65 17.32 -5.44
C LEU A 184 -4.85 16.51 -6.71
N HIS A 185 -5.16 15.21 -6.58
CA HIS A 185 -5.47 14.37 -7.74
C HIS A 185 -6.68 14.90 -8.52
N ARG A 186 -7.75 15.28 -7.83
CA ARG A 186 -8.95 15.85 -8.48
C ARG A 186 -8.69 17.19 -9.17
N GLU A 187 -7.75 17.98 -8.66
CA GLU A 187 -7.34 19.26 -9.26
C GLU A 187 -6.37 19.09 -10.45
N LEU A 188 -5.77 17.90 -10.60
CA LEU A 188 -4.77 17.55 -11.60
C LEU A 188 -5.20 16.32 -12.44
N PRO A 189 -6.37 16.33 -13.11
CA PRO A 189 -6.94 15.15 -13.77
C PRO A 189 -6.08 14.60 -14.91
N ASP A 190 -5.16 15.42 -15.46
CA ASP A 190 -4.27 15.02 -16.56
C ASP A 190 -2.95 14.38 -16.06
N VAL A 191 -2.71 14.31 -14.75
CA VAL A 191 -1.48 13.79 -14.17
C VAL A 191 -1.68 12.36 -13.68
N SER A 192 -1.03 11.38 -14.31
CA SER A 192 -1.02 10.00 -13.81
C SER A 192 -0.08 9.89 -12.61
N ILE A 193 -0.52 9.17 -11.59
CA ILE A 193 0.24 9.01 -10.34
C ILE A 193 0.58 7.53 -10.13
N LEU A 194 1.86 7.22 -9.93
CA LEU A 194 2.30 5.92 -9.44
C LEU A 194 2.73 6.08 -7.98
N TYR A 195 1.95 5.48 -7.09
CA TYR A 195 2.08 5.60 -5.64
C TYR A 195 2.58 4.29 -5.04
N VAL A 196 3.74 4.30 -4.40
CA VAL A 196 4.28 3.14 -3.68
C VAL A 196 3.95 3.24 -2.21
N THR A 197 3.37 2.19 -1.63
CA THR A 197 3.11 2.09 -0.20
C THR A 197 3.12 0.64 0.28
N HIS A 198 3.33 0.44 1.56
CA HIS A 198 3.06 -0.81 2.26
C HIS A 198 1.81 -0.72 3.16
N ASP A 199 1.21 0.47 3.27
CA ASP A 199 0.00 0.72 4.06
C ASP A 199 -1.26 0.48 3.20
N GLN A 200 -2.09 -0.46 3.65
CA GLN A 200 -3.32 -0.83 2.95
C GLN A 200 -4.35 0.31 2.96
N VAL A 201 -4.43 1.08 4.06
CA VAL A 201 -5.40 2.17 4.20
C VAL A 201 -5.08 3.28 3.20
N GLU A 202 -3.78 3.59 3.00
CA GLU A 202 -3.33 4.54 2.00
C GLU A 202 -3.77 4.11 0.59
N ALA A 203 -3.47 2.86 0.21
CA ALA A 203 -3.81 2.33 -1.09
C ALA A 203 -5.33 2.28 -1.32
N LEU A 204 -6.10 1.76 -0.35
CA LEU A 204 -7.56 1.65 -0.43
C LEU A 204 -8.27 3.01 -0.49
N THR A 205 -7.66 4.07 0.08
CA THR A 205 -8.27 5.41 0.17
C THR A 205 -7.95 6.27 -1.05
N LEU A 206 -6.74 6.15 -1.61
CA LEU A 206 -6.23 7.09 -2.61
C LEU A 206 -6.30 6.56 -4.04
N ALA A 207 -6.15 5.25 -4.24
CA ALA A 207 -5.93 4.70 -5.56
C ALA A 207 -7.23 4.44 -6.34
N ASP A 208 -7.20 4.69 -7.65
CA ASP A 208 -8.24 4.23 -8.58
C ASP A 208 -8.09 2.73 -8.81
N ARG A 209 -6.84 2.23 -8.91
CA ARG A 209 -6.50 0.81 -8.96
C ARG A 209 -5.27 0.52 -8.11
N ILE A 210 -5.22 -0.70 -7.59
CA ILE A 210 -4.10 -1.19 -6.78
C ILE A 210 -3.47 -2.38 -7.50
N ALA A 211 -2.16 -2.35 -7.69
CA ALA A 211 -1.36 -3.48 -8.13
C ALA A 211 -0.70 -4.13 -6.89
N VAL A 212 -1.15 -5.31 -6.53
CA VAL A 212 -0.64 -6.09 -5.39
C VAL A 212 0.59 -6.86 -5.82
N MET A 213 1.71 -6.62 -5.18
CA MET A 213 3.01 -7.23 -5.51
C MET A 213 3.51 -8.14 -4.39
N ASP A 214 3.99 -9.31 -4.75
CA ASP A 214 4.72 -10.21 -3.87
C ASP A 214 5.84 -10.94 -4.62
N ARG A 215 6.98 -11.18 -3.94
CA ARG A 215 8.11 -11.97 -4.48
C ARG A 215 8.49 -11.56 -5.92
N ALA A 216 8.66 -10.25 -6.13
CA ALA A 216 9.04 -9.65 -7.41
C ALA A 216 7.98 -9.76 -8.54
N ARG A 217 6.75 -10.21 -8.26
CA ARG A 217 5.67 -10.42 -9.23
C ARG A 217 4.41 -9.65 -8.89
N LEU A 218 3.67 -9.30 -9.92
CA LEU A 218 2.29 -8.85 -9.79
C LEU A 218 1.41 -10.05 -9.44
N GLN A 219 0.69 -9.97 -8.33
CA GLN A 219 -0.24 -11.01 -7.86
C GLN A 219 -1.66 -10.74 -8.30
N ASP A 220 -2.07 -9.47 -8.26
CA ASP A 220 -3.42 -9.04 -8.60
C ASP A 220 -3.42 -7.55 -8.94
N CYS A 221 -4.38 -7.08 -9.75
CA CYS A 221 -4.53 -5.67 -10.07
C CYS A 221 -5.99 -5.36 -10.43
N ASP A 222 -6.63 -4.55 -9.60
CA ASP A 222 -8.01 -4.12 -9.83
C ASP A 222 -8.34 -2.87 -9.00
N THR A 223 -9.61 -2.42 -9.01
CA THR A 223 -10.09 -1.37 -8.12
C THR A 223 -9.98 -1.81 -6.65
N PRO A 224 -9.85 -0.87 -5.70
CA PRO A 224 -9.80 -1.20 -4.27
C PRO A 224 -10.95 -2.09 -3.82
N GLN A 225 -12.16 -1.83 -4.32
CA GLN A 225 -13.37 -2.58 -3.95
C GLN A 225 -13.34 -4.02 -4.46
N GLU A 226 -12.91 -4.24 -5.74
CA GLU A 226 -12.84 -5.58 -6.32
C GLU A 226 -11.75 -6.41 -5.65
N LEU A 227 -10.56 -5.87 -5.41
CA LEU A 227 -9.49 -6.56 -4.68
C LEU A 227 -9.91 -6.96 -3.25
N TYR A 228 -10.71 -6.12 -2.60
CA TYR A 228 -11.20 -6.41 -1.27
C TYR A 228 -12.33 -7.47 -1.28
N ARG A 229 -13.31 -7.33 -2.19
CA ARG A 229 -14.49 -8.20 -2.23
C ARG A 229 -14.26 -9.52 -2.97
N ARG A 230 -13.46 -9.49 -4.06
CA ARG A 230 -13.24 -10.62 -4.98
C ARG A 230 -11.76 -10.78 -5.32
N PRO A 231 -10.89 -11.03 -4.32
CA PRO A 231 -9.48 -11.26 -4.58
C PRO A 231 -9.30 -12.48 -5.50
N ARG A 232 -8.30 -12.43 -6.37
CA ARG A 232 -8.01 -13.55 -7.30
C ARG A 232 -7.02 -14.54 -6.72
N THR A 233 -6.29 -14.17 -5.67
CA THR A 233 -5.27 -15.02 -5.04
C THR A 233 -5.43 -15.04 -3.52
N GLU A 234 -5.00 -16.11 -2.88
CA GLU A 234 -4.95 -16.22 -1.41
C GLU A 234 -4.05 -15.12 -0.81
N PHE A 235 -2.96 -14.78 -1.51
CA PHE A 235 -2.07 -13.72 -1.09
C PHE A 235 -2.82 -12.37 -1.05
N THR A 236 -3.52 -12.01 -2.12
CA THR A 236 -4.32 -10.76 -2.16
C THR A 236 -5.39 -10.75 -1.06
N ALA A 237 -6.10 -11.86 -0.88
CA ALA A 237 -7.14 -12.00 0.15
C ALA A 237 -6.59 -11.78 1.57
N SER A 238 -5.45 -12.39 1.87
CA SER A 238 -4.76 -12.29 3.16
C SER A 238 -4.14 -10.91 3.35
N PHE A 239 -3.46 -10.39 2.34
CA PHE A 239 -2.70 -9.15 2.44
C PHE A 239 -3.63 -7.93 2.43
N VAL A 240 -4.68 -7.92 1.60
CA VAL A 240 -5.66 -6.82 1.54
C VAL A 240 -6.86 -7.14 2.43
N GLY A 241 -6.82 -6.69 3.70
CA GLY A 241 -7.94 -6.78 4.65
C GLY A 241 -8.01 -8.06 5.48
N SER A 242 -6.91 -8.85 5.58
CA SER A 242 -6.75 -9.97 6.53
C SER A 242 -7.92 -10.96 6.52
N ALA A 243 -8.31 -11.48 5.34
CA ALA A 243 -9.40 -12.43 5.20
C ALA A 243 -9.15 -13.74 5.96
N ASN A 244 -10.22 -14.40 6.39
CA ASN A 244 -10.20 -15.81 6.73
C ASN A 244 -9.99 -16.61 5.45
N LEU A 245 -9.02 -17.52 5.44
CA LEU A 245 -8.74 -18.46 4.36
C LEU A 245 -8.98 -19.87 4.89
N LEU A 246 -10.14 -20.43 4.56
CA LEU A 246 -10.59 -21.72 5.06
C LEU A 246 -10.35 -22.78 3.97
N PRO A 247 -9.54 -23.82 4.23
CA PRO A 247 -9.36 -24.90 3.28
C PRO A 247 -10.66 -25.71 3.20
N VAL A 248 -11.25 -25.79 2.01
CA VAL A 248 -12.52 -26.49 1.78
C VAL A 248 -12.38 -27.55 0.70
N THR A 249 -13.25 -28.54 0.76
CA THR A 249 -13.47 -29.47 -0.34
C THR A 249 -14.77 -29.07 -1.06
N VAL A 250 -14.71 -28.86 -2.37
CA VAL A 250 -15.88 -28.48 -3.17
C VAL A 250 -16.84 -29.67 -3.25
N GLY A 251 -18.11 -29.44 -2.88
CA GLY A 251 -19.12 -30.48 -2.90
C GLY A 251 -19.58 -30.88 -4.29
N ALA A 252 -20.37 -31.95 -4.36
CA ALA A 252 -20.92 -32.44 -5.64
C ALA A 252 -22.03 -31.53 -6.21
N SER A 253 -22.75 -30.82 -5.34
CA SER A 253 -23.79 -29.87 -5.75
C SER A 253 -23.18 -28.51 -6.05
N PRO A 254 -23.64 -27.78 -7.09
CA PRO A 254 -23.19 -26.42 -7.36
C PRO A 254 -23.34 -25.53 -6.13
N GLY A 255 -22.28 -24.79 -5.78
CA GLY A 255 -22.28 -23.90 -4.63
C GLY A 255 -22.19 -24.57 -3.27
N SER A 256 -21.90 -25.88 -3.18
CA SER A 256 -21.65 -26.57 -1.91
C SER A 256 -20.15 -26.73 -1.67
N ALA A 257 -19.74 -26.58 -0.41
CA ALA A 257 -18.37 -26.83 0.06
C ALA A 257 -18.42 -27.49 1.45
N ASP A 258 -17.35 -28.18 1.84
CA ASP A 258 -17.18 -28.75 3.17
C ASP A 258 -15.95 -28.13 3.83
N PHE A 259 -16.10 -27.64 5.04
CA PHE A 259 -15.03 -27.15 5.88
C PHE A 259 -14.96 -27.95 7.19
N ALA A 260 -13.93 -28.78 7.33
CA ALA A 260 -13.73 -29.60 8.53
C ALA A 260 -14.97 -30.45 8.92
N GLY A 261 -15.67 -31.01 7.95
CA GLY A 261 -16.90 -31.80 8.15
C GLY A 261 -18.16 -30.95 8.33
N GLN A 262 -18.10 -29.65 8.19
CA GLN A 262 -19.22 -28.72 8.30
C GLN A 262 -19.64 -28.23 6.91
N PRO A 263 -20.91 -28.47 6.48
CA PRO A 263 -21.36 -28.11 5.15
C PRO A 263 -21.57 -26.59 5.03
N LEU A 264 -21.05 -26.04 3.93
CA LEU A 264 -21.14 -24.62 3.60
C LEU A 264 -21.80 -24.43 2.21
N THR A 265 -22.45 -23.29 2.04
CA THR A 265 -23.01 -22.83 0.78
C THR A 265 -22.26 -21.60 0.29
N VAL A 266 -21.90 -21.56 -0.99
CA VAL A 266 -21.13 -20.47 -1.61
C VAL A 266 -21.79 -20.08 -2.92
N THR A 267 -21.92 -18.78 -3.18
CA THR A 267 -22.56 -18.27 -4.40
C THR A 267 -21.57 -17.81 -5.46
N SER A 268 -20.28 -17.65 -5.14
CA SER A 268 -19.26 -17.12 -6.04
C SER A 268 -17.98 -17.97 -6.06
N GLY A 269 -17.48 -18.21 -7.25
CA GLY A 269 -16.24 -18.93 -7.55
C GLY A 269 -16.44 -20.13 -8.46
N GLU A 270 -15.48 -20.34 -9.37
CA GLU A 270 -15.46 -21.52 -10.24
C GLU A 270 -14.57 -22.57 -9.58
N ALA A 271 -15.15 -23.71 -9.20
CA ALA A 271 -14.39 -24.83 -8.66
C ALA A 271 -14.98 -26.16 -9.13
N VAL A 272 -14.12 -27.14 -9.37
CA VAL A 272 -14.50 -28.48 -9.80
C VAL A 272 -14.94 -29.29 -8.60
N ALA A 273 -16.06 -30.01 -8.70
CA ALA A 273 -16.54 -30.89 -7.65
C ALA A 273 -15.46 -31.89 -7.19
N GLY A 274 -15.29 -32.03 -5.87
CA GLY A 274 -14.25 -32.86 -5.26
C GLY A 274 -12.85 -32.21 -5.21
N ALA A 275 -12.66 -31.04 -5.79
CA ALA A 275 -11.38 -30.33 -5.73
C ALA A 275 -11.17 -29.65 -4.38
N ALA A 276 -9.90 -29.55 -3.96
CA ALA A 276 -9.52 -28.68 -2.87
C ALA A 276 -9.58 -27.20 -3.34
N ALA A 277 -10.13 -26.34 -2.50
CA ALA A 277 -10.21 -24.91 -2.74
C ALA A 277 -10.00 -24.15 -1.41
N THR A 278 -9.83 -22.86 -1.49
CA THR A 278 -9.78 -21.99 -0.30
C THR A 278 -11.00 -21.08 -0.30
N LEU A 279 -11.75 -21.11 0.80
CA LEU A 279 -12.87 -20.21 1.00
C LEU A 279 -12.35 -18.92 1.67
N CYS A 280 -12.54 -17.80 1.02
CA CYS A 280 -12.19 -16.48 1.52
C CYS A 280 -13.44 -15.81 2.10
N VAL A 281 -13.40 -15.42 3.38
CA VAL A 281 -14.45 -14.62 4.03
C VAL A 281 -13.82 -13.53 4.91
N ARG A 282 -14.38 -12.32 4.84
CA ARG A 282 -13.85 -11.17 5.60
C ARG A 282 -14.27 -11.23 7.08
N PRO A 283 -13.37 -10.95 8.04
CA PRO A 283 -13.70 -11.04 9.48
C PRO A 283 -14.91 -10.21 9.93
N HIS A 284 -15.15 -9.04 9.32
CA HIS A 284 -16.30 -8.18 9.65
C HIS A 284 -17.64 -8.66 9.09
N LEU A 285 -17.63 -9.66 8.19
CA LEU A 285 -18.80 -10.33 7.63
C LEU A 285 -19.12 -11.64 8.38
N VAL A 286 -18.26 -12.02 9.34
CA VAL A 286 -18.47 -13.18 10.21
C VAL A 286 -19.14 -12.72 11.49
N GLY A 287 -20.35 -13.21 11.74
CA GLY A 287 -21.14 -12.96 12.96
C GLY A 287 -20.98 -14.06 13.98
N LEU A 288 -21.40 -13.78 15.23
CA LEU A 288 -21.49 -14.74 16.34
C LEU A 288 -22.95 -15.21 16.48
N GLY A 289 -23.16 -16.52 16.63
CA GLY A 289 -24.44 -17.15 16.79
C GLY A 289 -24.88 -17.98 15.59
N ALA A 290 -26.17 -18.39 15.57
CA ALA A 290 -26.74 -19.19 14.49
C ALA A 290 -26.98 -18.33 13.23
N GLY A 291 -26.79 -18.93 12.06
CA GLY A 291 -27.01 -18.27 10.77
C GLY A 291 -26.68 -19.20 9.59
N PRO A 292 -26.75 -18.68 8.36
CA PRO A 292 -26.24 -19.42 7.20
C PRO A 292 -24.75 -19.72 7.38
N ASN A 293 -24.26 -20.80 6.77
CA ASN A 293 -22.85 -21.18 6.89
C ASN A 293 -22.35 -21.15 8.33
N ALA A 294 -23.03 -21.90 9.21
CA ALA A 294 -22.65 -22.00 10.61
C ALA A 294 -21.37 -22.83 10.75
N VAL A 295 -20.38 -22.27 11.43
CA VAL A 295 -19.11 -22.91 11.73
C VAL A 295 -18.89 -22.89 13.24
N THR A 296 -18.81 -24.08 13.85
CA THR A 296 -18.67 -24.23 15.31
C THR A 296 -17.21 -24.55 15.65
N GLY A 297 -16.74 -23.94 16.72
CA GLY A 297 -15.37 -24.13 17.20
C GLY A 297 -15.16 -23.59 18.60
N THR A 298 -13.95 -23.72 19.12
CA THR A 298 -13.56 -23.27 20.45
C THR A 298 -12.98 -21.85 20.40
N LEU A 299 -13.50 -20.95 21.24
CA LEU A 299 -12.98 -19.60 21.38
C LEU A 299 -11.59 -19.62 22.06
N THR A 300 -10.57 -19.19 21.36
CA THR A 300 -9.18 -19.23 21.84
C THR A 300 -8.67 -17.88 22.34
N GLU A 301 -9.20 -16.77 21.78
CA GLU A 301 -8.73 -15.43 22.14
C GLU A 301 -9.83 -14.38 21.83
N ILE A 302 -9.89 -13.33 22.65
CA ILE A 302 -10.73 -12.14 22.41
C ILE A 302 -9.83 -10.91 22.54
N GLN A 303 -9.88 -10.05 21.54
CA GLN A 303 -9.19 -8.75 21.54
C GLN A 303 -10.21 -7.62 21.42
N TRP A 304 -10.24 -6.72 22.39
CA TRP A 304 -10.99 -5.48 22.24
C TRP A 304 -10.22 -4.47 21.38
N ARG A 305 -10.90 -3.94 20.36
CA ARG A 305 -10.33 -2.98 19.39
C ARG A 305 -11.10 -1.66 19.33
N GLY A 306 -11.47 -1.14 20.50
CA GLY A 306 -12.27 0.08 20.61
C GLY A 306 -13.75 -0.16 20.28
N SER A 307 -14.14 0.00 19.02
CA SER A 307 -15.53 -0.18 18.57
C SER A 307 -15.91 -1.63 18.22
N THR A 308 -14.96 -2.56 18.24
CA THR A 308 -15.17 -3.96 17.86
C THR A 308 -14.42 -4.90 18.80
N HIS A 309 -14.93 -6.13 18.92
CA HIS A 309 -14.21 -7.26 19.51
C HIS A 309 -13.77 -8.18 18.37
N ARG A 310 -12.49 -8.50 18.32
CA ARG A 310 -11.98 -9.54 17.43
C ARG A 310 -11.93 -10.85 18.19
N LEU A 311 -12.71 -11.81 17.70
CA LEU A 311 -12.76 -13.17 18.22
C LEU A 311 -11.86 -14.05 17.36
N TYR A 312 -11.15 -14.98 18.01
CA TYR A 312 -10.38 -16.01 17.34
C TYR A 312 -10.91 -17.37 17.78
N VAL A 313 -11.43 -18.12 16.83
CA VAL A 313 -12.09 -19.41 17.06
C VAL A 313 -11.28 -20.49 16.34
N ASP A 314 -10.93 -21.55 17.07
CA ASP A 314 -10.32 -22.74 16.48
C ASP A 314 -11.42 -23.70 16.03
N THR A 315 -11.42 -24.01 14.75
CA THR A 315 -12.35 -24.99 14.15
C THR A 315 -11.55 -26.06 13.43
N GLY A 316 -11.42 -27.22 14.07
CA GLY A 316 -10.70 -28.36 13.48
C GLY A 316 -9.22 -28.07 13.18
N GLY A 317 -8.54 -27.27 14.00
CA GLY A 317 -7.16 -26.86 13.81
C GLY A 317 -6.98 -25.65 12.87
N HIS A 318 -8.09 -25.04 12.44
CA HIS A 318 -8.07 -23.84 11.61
C HIS A 318 -8.59 -22.64 12.39
N ARG A 319 -7.85 -21.53 12.34
CA ARG A 319 -8.22 -20.30 13.03
C ARG A 319 -9.19 -19.48 12.19
N VAL A 320 -10.41 -19.28 12.70
CA VAL A 320 -11.43 -18.40 12.12
C VAL A 320 -11.52 -17.12 12.95
N THR A 321 -11.51 -15.98 12.28
CA THR A 321 -11.55 -14.65 12.92
C THR A 321 -12.88 -13.98 12.63
N ALA A 322 -13.52 -13.39 13.66
CA ALA A 322 -14.73 -12.57 13.52
C ALA A 322 -14.52 -11.19 14.16
N ASP A 323 -14.89 -10.12 13.47
CA ASP A 323 -14.92 -8.75 14.00
C ASP A 323 -16.35 -8.36 14.36
N VAL A 324 -16.72 -8.49 15.63
CA VAL A 324 -18.08 -8.25 16.16
C VAL A 324 -18.15 -6.87 16.81
N ARG A 325 -19.12 -6.02 16.42
CA ARG A 325 -19.22 -4.64 16.92
C ARG A 325 -19.68 -4.56 18.37
N GLU A 326 -20.70 -5.31 18.73
CA GLU A 326 -21.26 -5.29 20.10
C GLU A 326 -21.43 -6.71 20.61
N LEU A 327 -20.79 -7.04 21.72
CA LEU A 327 -21.00 -8.27 22.46
C LEU A 327 -21.82 -7.90 23.70
N ARG A 328 -23.13 -8.28 23.73
CA ARG A 328 -23.98 -8.12 24.93
C ARG A 328 -23.54 -9.07 26.03
N GLU A 329 -23.18 -10.28 25.64
CA GLU A 329 -22.60 -11.31 26.50
C GLU A 329 -21.25 -11.69 25.89
N VAL A 330 -20.18 -11.54 26.66
CA VAL A 330 -18.83 -11.88 26.21
C VAL A 330 -18.60 -13.35 26.56
N PRO A 331 -18.44 -14.25 25.55
CA PRO A 331 -18.14 -15.65 25.82
C PRO A 331 -16.79 -15.80 26.50
N ALA A 332 -16.60 -16.83 27.32
CA ALA A 332 -15.34 -17.11 27.97
C ALA A 332 -14.37 -17.83 27.01
N ILE A 333 -13.08 -17.60 27.20
CA ILE A 333 -12.06 -18.35 26.47
C ILE A 333 -12.20 -19.83 26.84
N GLY A 334 -12.27 -20.71 25.84
CA GLY A 334 -12.55 -22.12 25.99
C GLY A 334 -13.99 -22.52 25.71
N ASP A 335 -14.91 -21.56 25.61
CA ASP A 335 -16.30 -21.85 25.25
C ASP A 335 -16.40 -22.33 23.81
N GLU A 336 -17.34 -23.21 23.56
CA GLU A 336 -17.77 -23.57 22.22
C GLU A 336 -18.68 -22.47 21.69
N VAL A 337 -18.34 -21.89 20.54
CA VAL A 337 -19.08 -20.81 19.91
C VAL A 337 -19.38 -21.15 18.46
N THR A 338 -20.52 -20.67 17.97
CA THR A 338 -20.89 -20.79 16.56
C THR A 338 -20.68 -19.44 15.88
N LEU A 339 -19.93 -19.44 14.79
CA LEU A 339 -19.78 -18.31 13.87
C LEU A 339 -20.65 -18.57 12.65
N HIS A 340 -21.08 -17.49 11.98
CA HIS A 340 -21.85 -17.62 10.75
C HIS A 340 -21.48 -16.51 9.76
N PHE A 341 -21.70 -16.77 8.47
CA PHE A 341 -21.57 -15.78 7.40
C PHE A 341 -22.55 -16.10 6.25
N ALA A 342 -22.92 -15.07 5.48
CA ALA A 342 -23.83 -15.26 4.35
C ALA A 342 -23.09 -15.93 3.16
N PRO A 343 -23.79 -16.77 2.36
CA PRO A 343 -23.19 -17.42 1.19
C PRO A 343 -22.60 -16.47 0.15
N GLU A 344 -23.16 -15.28 0.00
CA GLU A 344 -22.72 -14.22 -0.89
C GLU A 344 -21.46 -13.48 -0.41
N ASP A 345 -21.13 -13.59 0.90
CA ASP A 345 -19.97 -12.97 1.52
C ASP A 345 -18.69 -13.81 1.41
N ALA A 346 -18.83 -15.03 0.90
CA ALA A 346 -17.75 -15.97 0.75
C ALA A 346 -17.38 -16.16 -0.73
N VAL A 347 -16.07 -16.19 -1.02
CA VAL A 347 -15.51 -16.37 -2.36
C VAL A 347 -14.63 -17.61 -2.38
N LEU A 348 -14.85 -18.52 -3.33
CA LEU A 348 -13.95 -19.64 -3.58
C LEU A 348 -12.75 -19.17 -4.40
N LEU A 349 -11.58 -19.43 -3.88
CA LEU A 349 -10.31 -19.25 -4.57
C LEU A 349 -9.77 -20.61 -4.99
N PRO A 350 -9.14 -20.70 -6.17
CA PRO A 350 -8.44 -21.93 -6.54
C PRO A 350 -7.36 -22.21 -5.50
N ALA A 351 -7.22 -23.45 -5.07
CA ALA A 351 -6.15 -23.83 -4.15
C ALA A 351 -4.81 -23.41 -4.76
N GLY A 352 -4.07 -22.56 -4.10
CA GLY A 352 -2.83 -22.00 -4.62
C GLY A 352 -1.81 -23.09 -4.91
N ALA A 353 -1.25 -23.09 -6.09
CA ALA A 353 -0.01 -23.79 -6.41
C ALA A 353 1.18 -23.07 -5.73
N GLY A 354 1.18 -22.98 -4.42
CA GLY A 354 2.24 -22.24 -3.71
C GLY A 354 2.04 -22.22 -2.21
N GLY A 355 2.77 -23.10 -1.53
CA GLY A 355 3.23 -23.01 -0.16
C GLY A 355 2.26 -22.55 0.92
N ALA A 356 2.16 -23.36 1.97
CA ALA A 356 1.45 -23.06 3.20
C ALA A 356 1.50 -21.56 3.56
N PRO A 357 0.41 -20.96 4.09
CA PRO A 357 0.42 -19.59 4.55
C PRO A 357 1.60 -19.45 5.51
N SER A 358 2.58 -18.63 5.12
CA SER A 358 3.60 -18.19 6.05
C SER A 358 2.82 -17.48 7.15
N ALA A 359 2.74 -18.12 8.31
CA ALA A 359 2.18 -17.51 9.49
C ALA A 359 2.84 -16.13 9.60
N VAL A 360 2.02 -15.08 9.47
CA VAL A 360 2.47 -13.73 9.81
C VAL A 360 2.95 -13.85 11.24
N ALA A 361 4.28 -13.85 11.41
CA ALA A 361 4.87 -13.90 12.73
C ALA A 361 4.27 -12.74 13.52
N PRO A 362 3.81 -12.96 14.74
CA PRO A 362 3.28 -11.88 15.57
C PRO A 362 4.35 -10.80 15.61
N GLU A 363 3.95 -9.59 15.33
CA GLU A 363 4.78 -8.38 15.39
C GLU A 363 5.51 -8.42 16.73
N ARG A 364 6.81 -8.63 16.69
CA ARG A 364 7.64 -8.72 17.89
C ARG A 364 7.48 -7.39 18.62
N ALA A 365 6.97 -7.47 19.85
CA ALA A 365 6.96 -6.33 20.74
C ALA A 365 8.36 -5.66 20.72
N PRO A 366 8.45 -4.34 20.65
CA PRO A 366 9.73 -3.65 20.64
C PRO A 366 10.55 -4.11 21.86
N ALA A 367 11.79 -4.48 21.62
CA ALA A 367 12.71 -4.86 22.67
C ALA A 367 12.80 -3.73 23.71
N PRO A 368 12.83 -4.05 25.02
CA PRO A 368 12.97 -3.03 26.04
C PRO A 368 14.23 -2.21 25.77
N VAL A 369 14.07 -0.90 25.80
CA VAL A 369 15.18 0.08 25.67
C VAL A 369 16.19 -0.24 26.79
N PRO A 370 17.48 -0.47 26.49
CA PRO A 370 18.46 -0.70 27.53
C PRO A 370 18.56 0.52 28.43
N GLU A 371 18.51 0.31 29.75
CA GLU A 371 18.72 1.35 30.74
C GLU A 371 20.08 2.05 30.51
N PRO A 372 20.14 3.39 30.60
CA PRO A 372 21.41 4.09 30.47
C PRO A 372 22.37 3.66 31.60
N ALA A 373 23.59 3.32 31.20
CA ALA A 373 24.65 2.94 32.14
C ALA A 373 24.85 4.06 33.19
N PRO A 374 25.08 3.71 34.47
CA PRO A 374 25.33 4.71 35.51
C PRO A 374 26.60 5.50 35.20
N ALA A 375 26.49 6.83 35.34
CA ALA A 375 27.61 7.74 35.14
C ALA A 375 28.79 7.38 36.05
N PRO A 376 30.04 7.48 35.58
CA PRO A 376 31.22 7.20 36.42
C PRO A 376 31.29 8.19 37.57
N ALA A 377 31.47 7.66 38.78
CA ALA A 377 31.64 8.43 39.98
C ALA A 377 32.81 9.40 39.83
N GLY A 378 32.53 10.66 40.03
CA GLY A 378 33.51 11.76 39.93
C GLY A 378 34.67 11.54 40.92
N ALA A 379 35.88 11.55 40.38
CA ALA A 379 37.09 11.67 41.18
C ALA A 379 37.17 13.06 41.77
N SER A 380 37.05 13.15 43.09
CA SER A 380 37.34 14.35 43.86
C SER A 380 38.85 14.60 43.83
N GLY A 381 39.30 15.48 42.93
CA GLY A 381 40.66 16.03 42.98
C GLY A 381 40.68 17.27 43.90
N GLY A 382 41.25 17.17 45.05
CA GLY A 382 41.54 18.29 45.90
C GLY A 382 42.56 19.24 45.24
N PHE A 383 42.27 20.52 45.34
CA PHE A 383 43.26 21.57 45.13
C PHE A 383 43.61 22.10 46.50
N ASP A 384 44.85 21.81 46.95
CA ASP A 384 45.58 22.55 47.96
C ASP A 384 46.55 23.49 47.27
N ALA A 385 46.65 24.75 47.83
CA ALA A 385 47.57 25.87 47.60
C ALA A 385 47.24 26.81 46.46
#